data_bb3ec786d9c71c5e99a6c79864e80ff2
#
_entry.id   bb3ec786d9c71c5e99a6c79864e80ff2
#
_cell.length_a   1.000
_cell.length_b   1.000
_cell.length_c   1.000
_cell.angle_alpha   90.00
_cell.angle_beta   90.00
_cell.angle_gamma   90.00
#
_symmetry.space_group_name_H-M   'P 1'
#
loop_
_entity.id
_entity.type
_entity.pdbx_description
1 polymer ?
#
loop_
_entity_poly.entity_id
_entity_poly.type
_entity_poly.pdbx_seq_one_letter_code
_entity_poly.pdbx_strand_id
1 'polypeptide(L)'
;SKNRHGRFRESELLRHLFETTVARCIAEGLVSGQRMAIDASLIEADANKQNSTQKDDWDAALIDPAMAPRAVREYLDTLDEAAFGAASEVQPKFTSHSDPASQWTAARKGPAFFSYSDNYLIDTDHGVIVDVEATRSIRQAEVGSTKTMLDRVKARFDLHPERLIADTAYGTGPMLGWLVDRKIAPHIPVFDKSN
;
A
#
# COMPACT_ATOMS: atom_id res chain seq x y z
N SER A 1 19.02 -14.98 -8.20
CA SER A 1 18.13 -13.90 -7.82
C SER A 1 18.58 -13.11 -6.60
N LYS A 2 19.28 -13.66 -5.62
CA LYS A 2 19.84 -12.92 -4.46
C LYS A 2 20.69 -11.68 -4.87
N ASN A 3 21.35 -11.72 -6.02
CA ASN A 3 22.19 -10.60 -6.51
C ASN A 3 21.38 -9.41 -7.08
N ARG A 4 20.11 -9.58 -7.47
CA ARG A 4 19.30 -8.46 -7.98
C ARG A 4 18.80 -7.57 -6.86
N HIS A 5 18.34 -8.16 -5.77
CA HIS A 5 17.85 -7.40 -4.62
C HIS A 5 18.94 -6.54 -3.97
N GLY A 6 20.19 -7.04 -3.88
CA GLY A 6 21.28 -6.26 -3.31
C GLY A 6 21.76 -5.08 -4.16
N ARG A 7 21.64 -5.17 -5.51
CA ARG A 7 22.19 -4.15 -6.43
C ARG A 7 21.33 -2.88 -6.57
N PHE A 8 20.01 -3.01 -6.45
CA PHE A 8 19.08 -1.93 -6.78
C PHE A 8 18.27 -1.44 -5.59
N ARG A 9 18.50 -2.03 -4.42
CA ARG A 9 17.70 -1.80 -3.23
C ARG A 9 17.79 -0.37 -2.70
N GLU A 10 18.99 0.21 -2.73
CA GLU A 10 19.26 1.57 -2.26
C GLU A 10 19.29 2.58 -3.42
N SER A 11 18.91 2.15 -4.62
CA SER A 11 18.92 3.02 -5.79
C SER A 11 17.49 3.31 -6.25
N GLU A 12 17.25 4.56 -6.59
CA GLU A 12 16.00 5.03 -7.21
C GLU A 12 15.84 4.55 -8.67
N LEU A 13 16.72 3.67 -9.17
CA LEU A 13 16.75 3.28 -10.58
C LEU A 13 15.44 2.67 -11.06
N LEU A 14 14.85 1.76 -10.27
CA LEU A 14 13.59 1.10 -10.66
C LEU A 14 12.44 2.10 -10.67
N ARG A 15 12.40 3.00 -9.68
CA ARG A 15 11.42 4.08 -9.64
C ARG A 15 11.59 5.01 -10.83
N HIS A 16 12.82 5.41 -11.14
CA HIS A 16 13.12 6.25 -12.29
C HIS A 16 12.71 5.61 -13.63
N LEU A 17 12.98 4.31 -13.82
CA LEU A 17 12.55 3.57 -15.02
C LEU A 17 11.02 3.53 -15.13
N PHE A 18 10.34 3.27 -14.04
CA PHE A 18 8.88 3.28 -14.00
C PHE A 18 8.33 4.66 -14.39
N GLU A 19 8.79 5.72 -13.74
CA GLU A 19 8.36 7.09 -14.01
C GLU A 19 8.66 7.54 -15.44
N THR A 20 9.81 7.14 -15.99
CA THR A 20 10.17 7.40 -17.40
C THR A 20 9.19 6.71 -18.36
N THR A 21 8.76 5.49 -18.03
CA THR A 21 7.79 4.76 -18.83
C THR A 21 6.42 5.43 -18.76
N VAL A 22 5.97 5.84 -17.56
CA VAL A 22 4.71 6.59 -17.38
C VAL A 22 4.76 7.91 -18.17
N ALA A 23 5.84 8.68 -18.07
CA ALA A 23 6.01 9.92 -18.80
C ALA A 23 5.92 9.70 -20.33
N ARG A 24 6.45 8.57 -20.82
CA ARG A 24 6.32 8.18 -22.23
C ARG A 24 4.88 7.87 -22.60
N CYS A 25 4.15 7.14 -21.78
CA CYS A 25 2.72 6.87 -22.00
C CYS A 25 1.89 8.17 -22.07
N ILE A 26 2.21 9.14 -21.21
CA ILE A 26 1.58 10.47 -21.24
C ILE A 26 1.88 11.18 -22.58
N ALA A 27 3.15 11.20 -23.00
CA ALA A 27 3.58 11.86 -24.24
C ALA A 27 2.94 11.23 -25.50
N GLU A 28 2.68 9.92 -25.48
CA GLU A 28 2.00 9.19 -26.56
C GLU A 28 0.46 9.28 -26.47
N GLY A 29 -0.10 9.99 -25.48
CA GLY A 29 -1.55 10.17 -25.31
C GLY A 29 -2.28 8.95 -24.75
N LEU A 30 -1.56 8.00 -24.13
CA LEU A 30 -2.13 6.80 -23.50
C LEU A 30 -2.61 7.05 -22.06
N VAL A 31 -2.30 8.19 -21.50
CA VAL A 31 -2.71 8.60 -20.15
C VAL A 31 -3.34 9.98 -20.24
N SER A 32 -4.62 10.09 -19.94
CA SER A 32 -5.34 11.38 -19.92
C SER A 32 -5.27 12.05 -18.56
N GLY A 33 -5.16 11.29 -17.49
CA GLY A 33 -5.23 11.76 -16.13
C GLY A 33 -6.63 12.17 -15.66
N GLN A 34 -7.67 12.02 -16.48
CA GLN A 34 -9.03 12.48 -16.14
C GLN A 34 -9.78 11.51 -15.23
N ARG A 35 -9.64 10.21 -15.49
CA ARG A 35 -10.31 9.15 -14.74
C ARG A 35 -9.29 8.15 -14.25
N MET A 36 -9.20 8.02 -12.94
CA MET A 36 -8.29 7.06 -12.32
C MET A 36 -9.06 6.05 -11.49
N ALA A 37 -8.52 4.85 -11.39
CA ALA A 37 -8.96 3.82 -10.47
C ALA A 37 -7.86 3.50 -9.47
N ILE A 38 -8.27 3.09 -8.27
CA ILE A 38 -7.38 2.56 -7.24
C ILE A 38 -7.81 1.14 -6.88
N ASP A 39 -6.83 0.25 -6.79
CA ASP A 39 -7.02 -1.12 -6.34
C ASP A 39 -5.77 -1.62 -5.65
N ALA A 40 -5.89 -2.70 -4.91
CA ALA A 40 -4.78 -3.32 -4.21
C ALA A 40 -4.74 -4.84 -4.45
N SER A 41 -3.54 -5.37 -4.57
CA SER A 41 -3.28 -6.80 -4.63
C SER A 41 -2.44 -7.26 -3.45
N LEU A 42 -2.74 -8.44 -2.91
CA LEU A 42 -1.93 -9.03 -1.87
C LEU A 42 -0.68 -9.67 -2.47
N ILE A 43 0.47 -9.37 -1.87
CA ILE A 43 1.75 -10.01 -2.18
C ILE A 43 2.15 -10.86 -0.98
N GLU A 44 2.40 -12.15 -1.21
CA GLU A 44 2.84 -13.06 -0.16
C GLU A 44 4.23 -12.66 0.34
N ALA A 45 4.35 -12.52 1.66
CA ALA A 45 5.62 -12.25 2.32
C ALA A 45 6.42 -13.55 2.50
N ASP A 46 7.75 -13.43 2.52
CA ASP A 46 8.65 -14.54 2.87
C ASP A 46 8.63 -14.79 4.41
N ALA A 47 7.45 -15.17 4.89
CA ALA A 47 7.15 -15.37 6.29
C ALA A 47 6.30 -16.64 6.49
N ASN A 48 6.50 -17.32 7.62
CA ASN A 48 5.87 -18.61 7.90
C ASN A 48 5.12 -18.57 9.24
N LYS A 49 3.90 -19.11 9.26
CA LYS A 49 3.09 -19.23 10.48
C LYS A 49 3.79 -20.07 11.57
N GLN A 50 4.57 -21.08 11.21
CA GLN A 50 5.31 -21.90 12.17
C GLN A 50 6.43 -21.12 12.88
N ASN A 51 6.92 -20.04 12.26
CA ASN A 51 7.88 -19.08 12.83
C ASN A 51 7.18 -17.76 13.15
N SER A 52 6.09 -17.85 13.92
CA SER A 52 5.31 -16.69 14.33
C SER A 52 4.76 -16.87 15.73
N THR A 53 4.45 -15.78 16.38
CA THR A 53 3.83 -15.73 17.72
C THR A 53 2.41 -15.18 17.62
N GLN A 54 1.51 -15.62 18.50
CA GLN A 54 0.19 -15.02 18.60
C GLN A 54 0.31 -13.58 19.14
N LYS A 55 -0.68 -12.76 18.80
CA LYS A 55 -0.74 -11.35 19.13
C LYS A 55 -0.35 -11.03 20.59
N ASP A 56 -0.92 -11.73 21.54
CA ASP A 56 -0.79 -11.42 22.96
C ASP A 56 0.58 -11.85 23.54
N ASP A 57 1.33 -12.67 22.80
CA ASP A 57 2.65 -13.17 23.18
C ASP A 57 3.80 -12.43 22.48
N TRP A 58 3.49 -11.42 21.65
CA TRP A 58 4.47 -10.62 20.93
C TRP A 58 4.72 -9.28 21.62
N ASP A 59 5.97 -9.06 22.02
CA ASP A 59 6.41 -7.77 22.57
C ASP A 59 7.66 -7.28 21.81
N ALA A 60 7.50 -6.20 21.07
CA ALA A 60 8.59 -5.58 20.31
C ALA A 60 9.67 -5.00 21.23
N ALA A 61 9.33 -4.60 22.45
CA ALA A 61 10.26 -4.04 23.42
C ALA A 61 11.28 -5.06 23.96
N LEU A 62 10.98 -6.37 23.82
CA LEU A 62 11.87 -7.45 24.23
C LEU A 62 12.89 -7.84 23.16
N ILE A 63 12.83 -7.24 21.97
CA ILE A 63 13.74 -7.55 20.86
C ILE A 63 14.97 -6.68 20.97
N ASP A 64 16.16 -7.32 21.05
CA ASP A 64 17.43 -6.60 20.91
C ASP A 64 17.68 -6.27 19.43
N PRO A 65 17.65 -4.97 19.04
CA PRO A 65 17.85 -4.58 17.65
C PRO A 65 19.23 -4.98 17.10
N ALA A 66 20.26 -5.08 17.98
CA ALA A 66 21.61 -5.45 17.55
C ALA A 66 21.71 -6.92 17.08
N MET A 67 20.87 -7.79 17.63
CA MET A 67 20.83 -9.21 17.30
C MET A 67 19.72 -9.56 16.30
N ALA A 68 18.82 -8.62 16.03
CA ALA A 68 17.65 -8.86 15.18
C ALA A 68 18.03 -8.98 13.70
N PRO A 69 17.34 -9.82 12.91
CA PRO A 69 17.40 -9.81 11.45
C PRO A 69 17.04 -8.43 10.90
N ARG A 70 17.52 -8.13 9.70
CA ARG A 70 17.35 -6.81 9.10
C ARG A 70 15.88 -6.36 9.00
N ALA A 71 14.97 -7.21 8.52
CA ALA A 71 13.56 -6.88 8.40
C ALA A 71 12.92 -6.52 9.74
N VAL A 72 13.38 -7.15 10.81
CA VAL A 72 12.94 -6.86 12.18
C VAL A 72 13.48 -5.49 12.63
N ARG A 73 14.74 -5.18 12.35
CA ARG A 73 15.31 -3.85 12.66
C ARG A 73 14.56 -2.73 11.93
N GLU A 74 14.38 -2.88 10.62
CA GLU A 74 13.61 -1.92 9.81
C GLU A 74 12.18 -1.74 10.36
N TYR A 75 11.55 -2.81 10.82
CA TYR A 75 10.23 -2.72 11.47
C TYR A 75 10.30 -1.95 12.80
N LEU A 76 11.29 -2.22 13.63
CA LEU A 76 11.47 -1.51 14.93
C LEU A 76 11.74 -0.02 14.71
N ASP A 77 12.56 0.34 13.72
CA ASP A 77 12.87 1.73 13.36
C ASP A 77 11.63 2.49 12.88
N THR A 78 10.65 1.80 12.25
CA THR A 78 9.43 2.42 11.71
C THR A 78 8.20 2.24 12.60
N LEU A 79 8.33 1.66 13.80
CA LEU A 79 7.19 1.44 14.69
C LEU A 79 6.44 2.73 15.01
N ASP A 80 7.15 3.82 15.27
CA ASP A 80 6.55 5.12 15.57
C ASP A 80 5.91 5.75 14.31
N GLU A 81 6.50 5.53 13.13
CA GLU A 81 5.95 5.98 11.84
C GLU A 81 4.76 5.12 11.40
N ALA A 82 4.81 3.82 11.65
CA ALA A 82 3.71 2.91 11.38
C ALA A 82 2.47 3.25 12.24
N ALA A 83 2.67 3.78 13.43
CA ALA A 83 1.60 4.36 14.24
C ALA A 83 0.93 5.55 13.52
N PHE A 84 1.62 6.26 12.65
CA PHE A 84 1.12 7.44 11.98
C PHE A 84 0.14 7.15 10.84
N GLY A 85 0.29 6.05 10.13
CA GLY A 85 -0.61 5.68 9.01
C GLY A 85 -1.39 4.40 9.26
N ALA A 86 -0.85 3.53 10.06
CA ALA A 86 -1.40 2.22 10.40
C ALA A 86 -1.73 2.07 11.87
N ALA A 87 -1.77 3.15 12.61
CA ALA A 87 -2.20 3.24 14.02
C ALA A 87 -3.68 2.94 14.15
N SER A 88 -4.12 1.93 13.49
CA SER A 88 -5.32 1.27 13.93
C SER A 88 -4.90 0.25 14.97
N GLU A 89 -5.74 0.09 15.98
CA GLU A 89 -5.73 -0.95 16.97
C GLU A 89 -5.81 -2.38 16.36
N VAL A 90 -5.73 -2.50 15.02
CA VAL A 90 -5.72 -3.77 14.29
C VAL A 90 -4.35 -4.40 14.44
N GLN A 91 -4.19 -5.09 15.54
CA GLN A 91 -3.05 -5.95 15.74
C GLN A 91 -3.25 -7.26 14.96
N PRO A 92 -2.23 -7.77 14.28
CA PRO A 92 -2.34 -9.01 13.53
C PRO A 92 -2.57 -10.18 14.49
N LYS A 93 -3.35 -11.18 14.06
CA LYS A 93 -3.57 -12.41 14.85
C LYS A 93 -2.27 -13.18 15.12
N PHE A 94 -1.32 -13.09 14.21
CA PHE A 94 0.02 -13.65 14.31
C PHE A 94 1.04 -12.61 13.85
N THR A 95 2.20 -12.55 14.51
CA THR A 95 3.36 -11.74 14.10
C THR A 95 4.50 -12.66 13.72
N SER A 96 5.05 -12.48 12.52
CA SER A 96 6.19 -13.26 12.05
C SER A 96 7.48 -12.79 12.71
N HIS A 97 8.33 -13.74 13.15
CA HIS A 97 9.63 -13.41 13.71
C HIS A 97 10.66 -12.99 12.65
N SER A 98 10.48 -13.41 11.40
CA SER A 98 11.37 -13.06 10.30
C SER A 98 10.98 -11.75 9.60
N ASP A 99 9.69 -11.40 9.63
CA ASP A 99 9.13 -10.21 8.99
C ASP A 99 7.88 -9.73 9.74
N PRO A 100 8.05 -9.01 10.86
CA PRO A 100 6.94 -8.57 11.70
C PRO A 100 6.09 -7.45 11.07
N ALA A 101 6.57 -6.80 10.02
CA ALA A 101 5.79 -5.83 9.26
C ALA A 101 4.71 -6.49 8.38
N SER A 102 4.91 -7.75 7.96
CA SER A 102 3.92 -8.47 7.17
C SER A 102 2.66 -8.76 7.99
N GLN A 103 1.50 -8.76 7.34
CA GLN A 103 0.22 -8.98 8.00
C GLN A 103 -0.32 -10.39 7.75
N TRP A 104 -0.82 -11.05 8.81
CA TRP A 104 -1.55 -12.28 8.68
C TRP A 104 -2.95 -12.01 8.11
N THR A 105 -3.11 -12.29 6.83
CA THR A 105 -4.29 -11.92 6.04
C THR A 105 -4.99 -13.15 5.48
N ALA A 106 -6.31 -13.17 5.51
CA ALA A 106 -7.09 -14.21 4.85
C ALA A 106 -7.43 -13.78 3.42
N ALA A 107 -7.00 -14.54 2.44
CA ALA A 107 -7.52 -14.40 1.09
C ALA A 107 -8.99 -14.82 1.00
N ARG A 108 -9.76 -14.17 0.13
CA ARG A 108 -11.24 -14.30 0.07
C ARG A 108 -11.77 -15.73 -0.12
N LYS A 109 -10.95 -16.70 -0.53
CA LYS A 109 -11.30 -18.12 -0.70
C LYS A 109 -10.12 -19.07 -0.48
N GLY A 110 -9.12 -18.65 0.29
CA GLY A 110 -7.91 -19.44 0.51
C GLY A 110 -7.47 -19.46 1.97
N PRO A 111 -6.44 -20.23 2.29
CA PRO A 111 -5.80 -20.19 3.60
C PRO A 111 -5.21 -18.81 3.85
N ALA A 112 -5.18 -18.39 5.13
CA ALA A 112 -4.51 -17.16 5.51
C ALA A 112 -2.99 -17.31 5.38
N PHE A 113 -2.32 -16.23 5.03
CA PHE A 113 -0.87 -16.12 4.85
C PHE A 113 -0.38 -14.73 5.28
N PHE A 114 0.92 -14.60 5.45
CA PHE A 114 1.55 -13.30 5.68
C PHE A 114 1.68 -12.54 4.37
N SER A 115 1.27 -11.27 4.35
CA SER A 115 1.23 -10.48 3.12
C SER A 115 1.51 -9.00 3.33
N TYR A 116 1.83 -8.35 2.23
CA TYR A 116 1.77 -6.94 1.99
C TYR A 116 0.68 -6.63 0.95
N SER A 117 0.26 -5.38 0.88
CA SER A 117 -0.58 -4.88 -0.22
C SER A 117 0.28 -4.06 -1.18
N ASP A 118 0.12 -4.32 -2.46
CA ASP A 118 0.64 -3.49 -3.53
C ASP A 118 -0.52 -2.72 -4.14
N ASN A 119 -0.52 -1.40 -3.93
CA ASN A 119 -1.61 -0.52 -4.33
C ASN A 119 -1.27 0.10 -5.68
N TYR A 120 -2.23 0.15 -6.59
CA TYR A 120 -2.06 0.64 -7.95
C TYR A 120 -2.99 1.82 -8.21
N LEU A 121 -2.43 2.92 -8.70
CA LEU A 121 -3.20 4.01 -9.29
C LEU A 121 -3.17 3.86 -10.81
N ILE A 122 -4.34 3.73 -11.43
CA ILE A 122 -4.50 3.32 -12.82
C ILE A 122 -5.29 4.39 -13.57
N ASP A 123 -4.72 4.90 -14.68
CA ASP A 123 -5.51 5.65 -15.66
C ASP A 123 -6.42 4.68 -16.40
N THR A 124 -7.72 4.96 -16.43
CA THR A 124 -8.72 4.01 -16.91
C THR A 124 -8.94 4.03 -18.42
N ASP A 125 -8.40 5.00 -19.14
CA ASP A 125 -8.62 5.12 -20.57
C ASP A 125 -7.94 4.00 -21.36
N HIS A 126 -6.71 3.65 -20.96
CA HIS A 126 -5.96 2.54 -21.55
C HIS A 126 -5.42 1.54 -20.52
N GLY A 127 -5.81 1.66 -19.26
CA GLY A 127 -5.39 0.75 -18.19
C GLY A 127 -3.92 0.90 -17.80
N VAL A 128 -3.35 2.10 -17.96
CA VAL A 128 -1.95 2.36 -17.61
C VAL A 128 -1.82 2.58 -16.10
N ILE A 129 -0.97 1.79 -15.45
CA ILE A 129 -0.60 2.02 -14.06
C ILE A 129 0.32 3.26 -14.02
N VAL A 130 -0.14 4.31 -13.35
CA VAL A 130 0.57 5.60 -13.27
C VAL A 130 1.34 5.77 -11.96
N ASP A 131 0.97 5.02 -10.93
CA ASP A 131 1.73 4.95 -9.68
C ASP A 131 1.49 3.64 -8.92
N VAL A 132 2.44 3.29 -8.06
CA VAL A 132 2.43 2.07 -7.23
C VAL A 132 2.94 2.41 -5.84
N GLU A 133 2.28 1.88 -4.81
CA GLU A 133 2.69 2.04 -3.42
C GLU A 133 2.53 0.73 -2.64
N ALA A 134 3.63 0.23 -2.09
CA ALA A 134 3.60 -0.94 -1.22
C ALA A 134 3.22 -0.52 0.21
N THR A 135 2.27 -1.23 0.81
CA THR A 135 1.86 -0.99 2.19
C THR A 135 1.73 -2.29 2.97
N ARG A 136 1.61 -2.18 4.28
CA ARG A 136 1.09 -3.30 5.07
C ARG A 136 -0.34 -3.60 4.63
N SER A 137 -0.75 -4.88 4.62
CA SER A 137 -2.11 -5.31 4.24
C SER A 137 -3.13 -4.91 5.32
N ILE A 138 -3.26 -3.63 5.55
CA ILE A 138 -4.18 -3.01 6.50
C ILE A 138 -4.99 -1.97 5.73
N ARG A 139 -6.31 -2.04 5.83
CA ARG A 139 -7.23 -1.15 5.10
C ARG A 139 -6.89 0.33 5.21
N GLN A 140 -6.50 0.80 6.40
CA GLN A 140 -6.14 2.20 6.62
C GLN A 140 -4.87 2.60 5.85
N ALA A 141 -3.90 1.70 5.75
CA ALA A 141 -2.69 1.92 4.98
C ALA A 141 -2.99 1.95 3.47
N GLU A 142 -3.85 1.06 2.98
CA GLU A 142 -4.30 1.05 1.58
C GLU A 142 -5.05 2.34 1.22
N VAL A 143 -6.00 2.78 2.05
CA VAL A 143 -6.69 4.07 1.85
C VAL A 143 -5.73 5.25 1.95
N GLY A 144 -4.77 5.20 2.87
CA GLY A 144 -3.73 6.24 3.03
C GLY A 144 -2.84 6.35 1.80
N SER A 145 -2.41 5.23 1.23
CA SER A 145 -1.56 5.19 0.03
C SER A 145 -2.19 5.88 -1.19
N THR A 146 -3.52 5.87 -1.29
CA THR A 146 -4.24 6.58 -2.35
C THR A 146 -3.92 8.07 -2.34
N LYS A 147 -3.89 8.68 -1.16
CA LYS A 147 -3.56 10.11 -1.02
C LYS A 147 -2.12 10.37 -1.45
N THR A 148 -1.20 9.54 -0.98
CA THR A 148 0.22 9.61 -1.35
C THR A 148 0.42 9.50 -2.86
N MET A 149 -0.22 8.53 -3.51
CA MET A 149 -0.12 8.33 -4.96
C MET A 149 -0.73 9.49 -5.75
N LEU A 150 -1.92 9.98 -5.35
CA LEU A 150 -2.55 11.13 -6.02
C LEU A 150 -1.71 12.42 -5.89
N ASP A 151 -1.16 12.68 -4.71
CA ASP A 151 -0.28 13.83 -4.50
C ASP A 151 1.03 13.68 -5.31
N ARG A 152 1.59 12.47 -5.40
CA ARG A 152 2.81 12.18 -6.14
C ARG A 152 2.65 12.30 -7.65
N VAL A 153 1.58 11.76 -8.25
CA VAL A 153 1.34 11.90 -9.69
C VAL A 153 1.00 13.34 -10.07
N LYS A 154 0.35 14.09 -9.16
CA LYS A 154 0.15 15.52 -9.34
C LYS A 154 1.48 16.28 -9.35
N ALA A 155 2.36 16.01 -8.39
CA ALA A 155 3.65 16.67 -8.30
C ALA A 155 4.60 16.28 -9.46
N ARG A 156 4.56 15.02 -9.90
CA ARG A 156 5.51 14.46 -10.86
C ARG A 156 5.11 14.66 -12.31
N PHE A 157 3.81 14.54 -12.62
CA PHE A 157 3.27 14.51 -13.98
C PHE A 157 2.20 15.57 -14.24
N ASP A 158 1.89 16.38 -13.24
CA ASP A 158 0.75 17.33 -13.26
C ASP A 158 -0.61 16.66 -13.54
N LEU A 159 -0.74 15.37 -13.23
CA LEU A 159 -1.99 14.63 -13.36
C LEU A 159 -2.90 14.92 -12.16
N HIS A 160 -4.13 15.34 -12.44
CA HIS A 160 -5.13 15.61 -11.42
C HIS A 160 -6.49 15.07 -11.91
N PRO A 161 -6.93 13.90 -11.42
CA PRO A 161 -8.14 13.28 -11.95
C PRO A 161 -9.39 14.09 -11.57
N GLU A 162 -10.31 14.16 -12.51
CA GLU A 162 -11.67 14.66 -12.25
C GLU A 162 -12.48 13.66 -11.43
N ARG A 163 -12.12 12.36 -11.51
CA ARG A 163 -12.86 11.24 -10.96
C ARG A 163 -11.97 10.11 -10.51
N LEU A 164 -12.24 9.60 -9.28
CA LEU A 164 -11.57 8.42 -8.74
C LEU A 164 -12.58 7.28 -8.55
N ILE A 165 -12.24 6.12 -9.08
CA ILE A 165 -13.00 4.88 -8.99
C ILE A 165 -12.30 3.98 -7.98
N ALA A 166 -13.04 3.43 -7.02
CA ALA A 166 -12.52 2.44 -6.07
C ALA A 166 -13.66 1.56 -5.53
N ASP A 167 -13.30 0.52 -4.79
CA ASP A 167 -14.29 -0.33 -4.14
C ASP A 167 -14.82 0.30 -2.83
N THR A 168 -15.77 -0.38 -2.18
CA THR A 168 -16.39 0.07 -0.92
C THR A 168 -15.40 0.23 0.23
N ALA A 169 -14.22 -0.40 0.17
CA ALA A 169 -13.19 -0.26 1.20
C ALA A 169 -12.70 1.18 1.33
N TYR A 170 -12.70 1.93 0.25
CA TYR A 170 -12.29 3.34 0.18
C TYR A 170 -13.42 4.34 0.50
N GLY A 171 -14.66 3.86 0.66
CA GLY A 171 -15.87 4.69 0.88
C GLY A 171 -16.04 5.24 2.29
N THR A 172 -14.95 5.58 3.00
CA THR A 172 -15.03 6.20 4.33
C THR A 172 -15.31 7.70 4.23
N GLY A 173 -16.10 8.25 5.17
CA GLY A 173 -16.42 9.68 5.19
C GLY A 173 -15.18 10.59 5.08
N PRO A 174 -14.12 10.38 5.87
CA PRO A 174 -12.89 11.17 5.76
C PRO A 174 -12.20 11.08 4.39
N MET A 175 -12.24 9.92 3.72
CA MET A 175 -11.65 9.77 2.38
C MET A 175 -12.50 10.47 1.33
N LEU A 176 -13.81 10.31 1.38
CA LEU A 176 -14.73 10.99 0.45
C LEU A 176 -14.65 12.51 0.59
N GLY A 177 -14.63 13.03 1.82
CA GLY A 177 -14.43 14.45 2.10
C GLY A 177 -13.10 14.96 1.52
N TRP A 178 -12.01 14.23 1.74
CA TRP A 178 -10.68 14.56 1.22
C TRP A 178 -10.65 14.64 -0.33
N LEU A 179 -11.35 13.75 -1.02
CA LEU A 179 -11.48 13.78 -2.49
C LEU A 179 -12.28 15.02 -2.95
N VAL A 180 -13.43 15.26 -2.32
CA VAL A 180 -14.32 16.39 -2.66
C VAL A 180 -13.60 17.74 -2.46
N ASP A 181 -12.88 17.88 -1.35
CA ASP A 181 -12.08 19.10 -1.08
C ASP A 181 -11.02 19.36 -2.17
N ARG A 182 -10.52 18.30 -2.81
CA ARG A 182 -9.61 18.38 -3.96
C ARG A 182 -10.30 18.46 -5.32
N LYS A 183 -11.61 18.56 -5.36
CA LYS A 183 -12.43 18.58 -6.58
C LYS A 183 -12.30 17.28 -7.39
N ILE A 184 -12.06 16.16 -6.74
CA ILE A 184 -12.06 14.83 -7.33
C ILE A 184 -13.41 14.18 -7.02
N ALA A 185 -14.21 13.87 -8.04
CA ALA A 185 -15.49 13.21 -7.86
C ALA A 185 -15.30 11.72 -7.47
N PRO A 186 -15.73 11.28 -6.28
CA PRO A 186 -15.60 9.88 -5.90
C PRO A 186 -16.65 9.01 -6.62
N HIS A 187 -16.20 7.98 -7.31
CA HIS A 187 -16.99 6.88 -7.84
C HIS A 187 -16.76 5.63 -6.97
N ILE A 188 -17.15 5.72 -5.73
CA ILE A 188 -16.88 4.75 -4.68
C ILE A 188 -18.21 4.37 -4.04
N PRO A 189 -18.62 3.09 -4.08
CA PRO A 189 -19.81 2.64 -3.39
C PRO A 189 -19.68 2.86 -1.88
N VAL A 190 -20.72 3.36 -1.24
CA VAL A 190 -20.78 3.50 0.21
C VAL A 190 -21.63 2.39 0.82
N PHE A 191 -21.25 1.89 1.98
CA PHE A 191 -22.13 0.99 2.71
C PHE A 191 -23.32 1.76 3.25
N ASP A 192 -24.51 1.37 2.84
CA ASP A 192 -25.73 1.78 3.52
C ASP A 192 -25.82 1.04 4.86
N LYS A 193 -25.73 1.79 5.95
CA LYS A 193 -25.88 1.27 7.32
C LYS A 193 -27.30 1.49 7.87
N SER A 194 -28.26 1.78 7.01
CA SER A 194 -29.64 2.08 7.41
C SER A 194 -30.52 0.86 7.67
N ASN A 195 -29.92 -0.35 7.84
CA ASN A 195 -30.62 -1.57 8.29
C ASN A 195 -30.09 -2.07 9.61
#